data_351ea01e8cb4714feada344af0504ccc
#
_entry.id   351ea01e8cb4714feada344af0504ccc
#
_cell.length_a   1.000
_cell.length_b   1.000
_cell.length_c   1.000
_cell.angle_alpha   90.00
_cell.angle_beta   90.00
_cell.angle_gamma   90.00
#
_symmetry.space_group_name_H-M   'P 1'
#
loop_
_entity.id
_entity.type
_entity.pdbx_description
1 polymer ?
#
loop_
_entity_poly.entity_id
_entity_poly.type
_entity_poly.pdbx_seq_one_letter_code
_entity_poly.pdbx_strand_id
1 'polypeptide(L)'
;MRRLSRSFYERDALTVAEDLIGCLFVRQTDKGRIAARLIEVEAYRGRIDPGSHGYRGITERTRVMYGPPGRLYVYFSYGMHWCANIVCSREGECEAVLLRAGEPVEGLADRRRHARRV
;
A
#
# COMPACT_ATOMS: atom_id res chain seq x y z
N MET A 1 -12.86 3.56 15.41
CA MET A 1 -11.56 3.51 14.71
C MET A 1 -11.51 4.60 13.65
N ARG A 2 -10.51 5.40 13.68
CA ARG A 2 -10.37 6.52 12.73
C ARG A 2 -9.52 6.15 11.54
N ARG A 3 -9.97 6.56 10.36
CA ARG A 3 -9.22 6.44 9.14
C ARG A 3 -8.10 7.49 9.13
N LEU A 4 -6.93 7.09 8.68
CA LEU A 4 -5.83 8.04 8.49
C LEU A 4 -6.21 9.04 7.40
N SER A 5 -5.88 10.31 7.62
CA SER A 5 -6.21 11.36 6.68
C SER A 5 -5.26 11.35 5.48
N ARG A 6 -5.66 12.06 4.42
CA ARG A 6 -4.80 12.19 3.25
C ARG A 6 -3.46 12.82 3.60
N SER A 7 -3.45 13.79 4.53
CA SER A 7 -2.22 14.45 4.94
C SER A 7 -1.20 13.49 5.55
N PHE A 8 -1.65 12.40 6.14
CA PHE A 8 -0.75 11.37 6.63
C PHE A 8 0.13 10.84 5.50
N TYR A 9 -0.43 10.68 4.30
CA TYR A 9 0.26 10.10 3.16
C TYR A 9 1.02 11.13 2.32
N GLU A 10 0.83 12.41 2.56
CA GLU A 10 1.48 13.49 1.80
C GLU A 10 2.95 13.70 2.18
N ARG A 11 3.52 12.78 2.93
CA ARG A 11 4.90 12.80 3.39
C ARG A 11 5.72 11.82 2.55
N ASP A 12 7.05 11.89 2.66
CA ASP A 12 7.89 10.98 1.91
C ASP A 12 7.64 9.52 2.31
N ALA A 13 7.91 8.60 1.39
CA ALA A 13 7.57 7.20 1.57
C ALA A 13 8.27 6.55 2.75
N LEU A 14 9.51 6.97 3.08
CA LEU A 14 10.22 6.39 4.22
C LEU A 14 9.51 6.73 5.53
N THR A 15 9.12 7.98 5.69
CA THR A 15 8.40 8.43 6.89
C THR A 15 7.06 7.73 7.00
N VAL A 16 6.31 7.66 5.90
CA VAL A 16 5.01 6.99 5.89
C VAL A 16 5.17 5.51 6.21
N ALA A 17 6.18 4.85 5.64
CA ALA A 17 6.43 3.43 5.89
C ALA A 17 6.66 3.16 7.38
N GLU A 18 7.50 3.97 8.02
CA GLU A 18 7.75 3.80 9.45
C GLU A 18 6.48 3.94 10.28
N ASP A 19 5.66 4.92 9.94
CA ASP A 19 4.45 5.21 10.71
C ASP A 19 3.30 4.24 10.39
N LEU A 20 3.38 3.52 9.27
CA LEU A 20 2.38 2.51 8.92
C LEU A 20 2.54 1.21 9.70
N ILE A 21 3.73 0.91 10.17
CA ILE A 21 3.94 -0.29 10.98
C ILE A 21 3.07 -0.19 12.24
N GLY A 22 2.27 -1.23 12.46
CA GLY A 22 1.34 -1.27 13.59
C GLY A 22 -0.05 -0.72 13.27
N CYS A 23 -0.24 -0.06 12.14
CA CYS A 23 -1.55 0.41 11.73
C CYS A 23 -2.39 -0.75 11.20
N LEU A 24 -3.71 -0.58 11.23
CA LEU A 24 -4.64 -1.57 10.69
C LEU A 24 -4.95 -1.27 9.23
N PHE A 25 -4.76 -2.26 8.40
CA PHE A 25 -5.22 -2.24 7.02
C PHE A 25 -6.56 -2.94 6.98
N VAL A 26 -7.63 -2.21 6.65
CA VAL A 26 -9.00 -2.69 6.77
C VAL A 26 -9.66 -2.76 5.41
N ARG A 27 -10.30 -3.88 5.13
CA ARG A 27 -11.15 -4.04 3.96
C ARG A 27 -12.57 -4.33 4.41
N GLN A 28 -13.49 -3.48 3.98
CA GLN A 28 -14.91 -3.65 4.27
C GLN A 28 -15.60 -4.21 3.03
N THR A 29 -16.29 -5.32 3.18
CA THR A 29 -17.07 -5.92 2.10
C THR A 29 -18.50 -6.17 2.60
N ASP A 30 -19.39 -6.56 1.69
CA ASP A 30 -20.76 -6.94 2.05
C ASP A 30 -20.80 -8.20 2.92
N LYS A 31 -19.72 -8.99 2.90
CA LYS A 31 -19.62 -10.20 3.72
C LYS A 31 -18.97 -9.96 5.08
N GLY A 32 -18.61 -8.71 5.36
CA GLY A 32 -18.01 -8.37 6.62
C GLY A 32 -16.71 -7.61 6.46
N ARG A 33 -15.96 -7.59 7.52
CA ARG A 33 -14.77 -6.76 7.65
C ARG A 33 -13.55 -7.63 7.89
N ILE A 34 -12.48 -7.35 7.15
CA ILE A 34 -11.19 -8.01 7.32
C ILE A 34 -10.19 -6.94 7.72
N ALA A 35 -9.39 -7.21 8.74
CA ALA A 35 -8.39 -6.27 9.18
C ALA A 35 -7.09 -7.00 9.52
N ALA A 36 -5.98 -6.38 9.15
CA ALA A 36 -4.66 -6.90 9.44
C ALA A 36 -3.79 -5.75 9.96
N ARG A 37 -2.98 -6.05 10.97
CA ARG A 37 -2.02 -5.10 11.49
C ARG A 37 -0.75 -5.20 10.66
N LEU A 38 -0.33 -4.09 10.08
CA LEU A 38 0.84 -4.07 9.19
C LEU A 38 2.11 -4.32 10.00
N ILE A 39 2.89 -5.31 9.59
CA ILE A 39 4.13 -5.69 10.26
C ILE A 39 5.35 -5.60 9.35
N GLU A 40 5.15 -5.54 8.03
CA GLU A 40 6.25 -5.45 7.07
C GLU A 40 5.81 -4.63 5.87
N VAL A 41 6.58 -3.62 5.54
CA VAL A 41 6.32 -2.75 4.38
C VAL A 41 7.64 -2.41 3.70
N GLU A 42 7.57 -1.91 2.45
CA GLU A 42 8.75 -1.45 1.70
C GLU A 42 8.44 -0.07 1.12
N ALA A 43 9.38 0.85 1.29
CA ALA A 43 9.24 2.20 0.75
C ALA A 43 9.93 2.30 -0.62
N TYR A 44 9.22 2.87 -1.60
CA TYR A 44 9.76 3.12 -2.92
C TYR A 44 9.73 4.62 -3.20
N ARG A 45 10.86 5.19 -3.55
CA ARG A 45 11.03 6.62 -3.68
C ARG A 45 10.82 7.15 -5.09
N GLY A 46 10.06 6.43 -5.88
CA GLY A 46 9.58 6.93 -7.15
C GLY A 46 10.66 7.09 -8.20
N ARG A 47 10.76 8.31 -8.73
CA ARG A 47 11.60 8.61 -9.88
C ARG A 47 13.09 8.50 -9.62
N ILE A 48 13.51 8.56 -8.36
CA ILE A 48 14.94 8.45 -7.99
C ILE A 48 15.31 7.05 -7.52
N ASP A 49 14.35 6.13 -7.52
CA ASP A 49 14.52 4.79 -6.99
C ASP A 49 14.42 3.76 -8.12
N PRO A 50 15.55 3.14 -8.53
CA PRO A 50 15.51 2.14 -9.61
C PRO A 50 14.63 0.94 -9.32
N GLY A 51 14.34 0.67 -8.05
CA GLY A 51 13.45 -0.42 -7.65
C GLY A 51 11.98 -0.08 -7.80
N SER A 52 11.63 1.19 -8.03
CA SER A 52 10.25 1.61 -8.16
C SER A 52 9.72 1.39 -9.56
N HIS A 53 8.44 1.00 -9.66
CA HIS A 53 7.75 0.88 -10.95
C HIS A 53 7.67 2.22 -11.68
N GLY A 54 7.71 3.34 -10.95
CA GLY A 54 7.65 4.67 -11.52
C GLY A 54 8.99 5.24 -11.96
N TYR A 55 10.08 4.50 -11.80
CA TYR A 55 11.41 4.98 -12.10
C TYR A 55 11.57 5.43 -13.56
N ARG A 56 10.95 4.71 -14.48
CA ARG A 56 11.04 4.97 -15.92
C ARG A 56 10.03 5.97 -16.42
N GLY A 57 9.31 6.62 -15.54
CA GLY A 57 8.32 7.61 -15.91
C GLY A 57 6.90 7.07 -15.93
N ILE A 58 5.96 7.95 -16.28
CA ILE A 58 4.54 7.63 -16.23
C ILE A 58 4.13 6.76 -17.42
N THR A 59 3.35 5.72 -17.12
CA THR A 59 2.73 4.86 -18.11
C THR A 59 1.26 4.67 -17.71
N GLU A 60 0.46 4.04 -18.56
CA GLU A 60 -0.92 3.71 -18.23
C GLU A 60 -0.99 2.90 -16.94
N ARG A 61 -0.08 1.93 -16.80
CA ARG A 61 -0.01 1.07 -15.62
C ARG A 61 0.37 1.82 -14.34
N THR A 62 1.33 2.74 -14.43
CA THR A 62 1.86 3.42 -13.25
C THR A 62 1.19 4.75 -12.95
N ARG A 63 0.23 5.16 -13.76
CA ARG A 63 -0.43 6.47 -13.62
C ARG A 63 -0.92 6.76 -12.20
N VAL A 64 -1.47 5.75 -11.52
CA VAL A 64 -1.99 5.92 -10.16
C VAL A 64 -0.89 6.36 -9.19
N MET A 65 0.33 5.87 -9.37
CA MET A 65 1.45 6.22 -8.50
C MET A 65 1.84 7.69 -8.62
N TYR A 66 1.52 8.33 -9.75
CA TYR A 66 1.78 9.75 -9.97
C TYR A 66 0.62 10.63 -9.52
N GLY A 67 -0.47 10.01 -9.09
CA GLY A 67 -1.67 10.74 -8.66
C GLY A 67 -1.63 11.17 -7.20
N PRO A 68 -2.78 11.56 -6.66
CA PRO A 68 -2.87 12.02 -5.28
C PRO A 68 -2.48 10.95 -4.27
N PRO A 69 -1.87 11.35 -3.15
CA PRO A 69 -1.50 10.38 -2.10
C PRO A 69 -2.72 9.78 -1.42
N GLY A 70 -2.49 8.63 -0.79
CA GLY A 70 -3.53 7.91 -0.06
C GLY A 70 -4.33 6.94 -0.90
N ARG A 71 -4.07 6.84 -2.20
CA ARG A 71 -4.72 5.88 -3.08
C ARG A 71 -3.91 4.61 -3.18
N LEU A 72 -4.58 3.52 -3.51
CA LEU A 72 -3.92 2.23 -3.69
C LEU A 72 -3.51 2.04 -5.14
N TYR A 73 -2.28 1.57 -5.33
CA TYR A 73 -1.78 1.08 -6.60
C TYR A 73 -1.62 -0.43 -6.46
N VAL A 74 -2.41 -1.20 -7.19
CA VAL A 74 -2.44 -2.65 -7.08
C VAL A 74 -2.03 -3.26 -8.39
N TYR A 75 -1.09 -4.22 -8.34
CA TYR A 75 -0.66 -4.94 -9.54
C TYR A 75 -0.46 -6.42 -9.24
N PHE A 76 -0.51 -7.21 -10.30
CA PHE A 76 -0.33 -8.66 -10.24
C PHE A 76 1.15 -8.98 -10.53
N SER A 77 1.80 -9.68 -9.60
CA SER A 77 3.24 -9.93 -9.70
C SER A 77 3.53 -11.42 -9.91
N TYR A 78 4.38 -11.69 -10.88
CA TYR A 78 4.85 -13.05 -11.20
C TYR A 78 3.73 -14.06 -11.45
N GLY A 79 2.56 -13.58 -11.85
CA GLY A 79 1.41 -14.44 -12.09
C GLY A 79 0.86 -15.14 -10.86
N MET A 80 1.27 -14.71 -9.65
CA MET A 80 0.93 -15.41 -8.42
C MET A 80 0.31 -14.53 -7.34
N HIS A 81 0.70 -13.27 -7.26
CA HIS A 81 0.32 -12.42 -6.14
C HIS A 81 -0.15 -11.05 -6.59
N TRP A 82 -1.18 -10.53 -5.93
CA TRP A 82 -1.55 -9.14 -6.03
C TRP A 82 -0.75 -8.35 -5.01
N CYS A 83 -0.11 -7.28 -5.46
CA CYS A 83 0.68 -6.40 -4.60
C CYS A 83 -0.05 -5.09 -4.44
N ALA A 84 -0.21 -4.66 -3.19
CA ALA A 84 -0.90 -3.42 -2.87
C ALA A 84 0.10 -2.39 -2.36
N ASN A 85 0.07 -1.21 -2.96
CA ASN A 85 0.93 -0.09 -2.58
C ASN A 85 0.07 1.11 -2.22
N ILE A 86 0.49 1.86 -1.22
CA ILE A 86 -0.15 3.12 -0.87
C ILE A 86 0.67 4.26 -1.46
N VAL A 87 0.05 5.08 -2.31
CA VAL A 87 0.72 6.22 -2.93
C VAL A 87 0.98 7.29 -1.87
N CYS A 88 2.20 7.84 -1.87
CA CYS A 88 2.65 8.80 -0.87
C CYS A 88 3.23 10.04 -1.55
N SER A 89 3.64 11.00 -0.70
CA SER A 89 4.25 12.24 -1.13
C SER A 89 3.26 13.10 -1.90
N ARG A 90 3.73 14.01 -2.73
CA ARG A 90 2.85 14.87 -3.51
C ARG A 90 2.49 14.22 -4.82
N GLU A 91 1.38 14.67 -5.38
CA GLU A 91 1.00 14.28 -6.73
C GLU A 91 2.16 14.56 -7.68
N GLY A 92 2.49 13.58 -8.51
CA GLY A 92 3.60 13.68 -9.45
C GLY A 92 4.92 13.13 -8.96
N GLU A 93 5.08 12.90 -7.67
CA GLU A 93 6.34 12.40 -7.10
C GLU A 93 6.51 10.90 -7.26
N CYS A 94 5.42 10.17 -7.37
CA CYS A 94 5.44 8.74 -7.61
C CYS A 94 6.10 7.94 -6.49
N GLU A 95 5.89 8.34 -5.24
CA GLU A 95 6.37 7.57 -4.10
C GLU A 95 5.27 6.65 -3.60
N ALA A 96 5.66 5.51 -3.07
CA ALA A 96 4.68 4.54 -2.59
C ALA A 96 5.27 3.62 -1.54
N VAL A 97 4.39 3.04 -0.72
CA VAL A 97 4.75 2.02 0.26
C VAL A 97 4.06 0.72 -0.11
N LEU A 98 4.85 -0.31 -0.37
CA LEU A 98 4.33 -1.65 -0.64
C LEU A 98 3.99 -2.34 0.67
N LEU A 99 2.78 -2.87 0.78
CA LEU A 99 2.34 -3.61 1.94
C LEU A 99 2.75 -5.08 1.76
N ARG A 100 3.67 -5.56 2.62
CA ARG A 100 4.27 -6.88 2.47
C ARG A 100 3.60 -7.94 3.31
N ALA A 101 3.33 -7.63 4.56
CA ALA A 101 2.75 -8.61 5.47
C ALA A 101 1.93 -7.94 6.54
N GLY A 102 0.85 -8.60 6.94
CA GLY A 102 -0.01 -8.15 8.03
C GLY A 102 -0.36 -9.30 8.94
N GLU A 103 -0.48 -8.99 10.22
CA GLU A 103 -0.97 -9.94 11.21
C GLU A 103 -2.50 -9.87 11.22
N PRO A 104 -3.20 -10.98 10.96
CA PRO A 104 -4.66 -10.97 10.95
C PRO A 104 -5.22 -10.61 12.33
N VAL A 105 -6.17 -9.67 12.33
CA VAL A 105 -6.78 -9.18 13.58
C VAL A 105 -8.27 -9.44 13.58
N GLU A 106 -8.92 -9.32 12.45
CA GLU A 106 -10.37 -9.43 12.32
C GLU A 106 -10.71 -10.21 11.07
N GLY A 107 -11.86 -10.89 11.03
CA GLY A 107 -12.28 -11.66 9.87
C GLY A 107 -11.60 -13.02 9.79
N LEU A 108 -11.58 -13.79 10.89
CA LEU A 108 -10.82 -15.02 11.02
C LEU A 108 -11.11 -16.06 9.93
N ALA A 109 -12.36 -16.25 9.59
CA ALA A 109 -12.76 -17.26 8.61
C ALA A 109 -12.21 -16.93 7.23
N ASP A 110 -12.24 -15.64 6.85
CA ASP A 110 -11.75 -15.19 5.55
C ASP A 110 -10.24 -15.10 5.51
N ARG A 111 -9.61 -14.72 6.62
CA ARG A 111 -8.16 -14.55 6.65
C ARG A 111 -7.39 -15.83 6.41
N ARG A 112 -8.00 -17.00 6.59
CA ARG A 112 -7.37 -18.26 6.22
C ARG A 112 -7.09 -18.33 4.72
N ARG A 113 -7.94 -17.66 3.92
CA ARG A 113 -7.77 -17.57 2.48
C ARG A 113 -6.82 -16.46 2.09
N HIS A 114 -6.73 -15.43 2.93
CA HIS A 114 -6.01 -14.19 2.62
C HIS A 114 -4.83 -13.94 3.53
N ALA A 115 -4.45 -14.88 4.38
CA ALA A 115 -3.32 -14.76 5.30
C ALA A 115 -2.01 -14.88 4.56
N ARG A 116 -1.87 -14.07 3.53
CA ARG A 116 -0.70 -14.04 2.66
C ARG A 116 -0.13 -12.64 2.64
N ARG A 117 1.05 -12.51 2.10
CA ARG A 117 1.64 -11.20 1.86
C ARG A 117 0.79 -10.43 0.88
N VAL A 118 0.63 -9.19 1.15
CA VAL A 118 -0.06 -8.26 0.27
C VAL A 118 0.92 -7.46 -0.55
#